data_9ef4fcbfce7dac86223b333bfe1d7574
#
_entry.id   9ef4fcbfce7dac86223b333bfe1d7574
#
_cell.length_a   1.000
_cell.length_b   1.000
_cell.length_c   1.000
_cell.angle_alpha   90.00
_cell.angle_beta   90.00
_cell.angle_gamma   90.00
#
_symmetry.space_group_name_H-M   'P 1'
#
loop_
_entity.id
_entity.type
_entity.pdbx_description
1 polymer ?
#
loop_
_entity_poly.entity_id
_entity_poly.type
_entity_poly.pdbx_seq_one_letter_code
_entity_poly.pdbx_strand_id
1 'polypeptide(L)'
;MVHFESHLTKKTQNTSKEHEGPALAFPMRESMVVLSGSNSRLLATQLAESLGWEHHSLETRRFPDSEGYIRIPTEVIEAVRKEPVVLVSNTFPDAGIVETLLMLEAINDVRKGNLENLREIGPQQLEDVGPGTLLAVPYFGYSRQDKRFKPGEAISARAIGHLLASRCDGIIVFDLHAPKVLQDLPVPVAFTSAMPELAQHLQQTVNPDFILSPDKGAIDRASAVAKAIDCEFSYLEKTRIDAHTIVHKAKNLDVDGKIVAIVDDMIATGGTICRAAEALRSQGAVEVHAACSHGLFTGGAIARLIRYVDGVHATGSLANPRDVISGGPALARGVNELFTTLGWD
;
A
#
# COMPACT_ATOMS: atom_id res chain seq x y z
N MET A 1 -33.99 9.26 66.95
CA MET A 1 -32.69 9.16 67.57
C MET A 1 -32.09 7.81 67.21
N VAL A 2 -31.40 7.72 66.09
CA VAL A 2 -30.38 6.68 65.78
C VAL A 2 -29.51 7.26 64.66
N HIS A 3 -28.22 7.37 64.97
CA HIS A 3 -27.17 7.80 64.04
C HIS A 3 -26.88 6.70 63.00
N PHE A 4 -26.64 7.11 61.72
CA PHE A 4 -25.96 6.28 60.74
C PHE A 4 -24.74 7.07 60.21
N GLU A 5 -23.57 6.51 60.51
CA GLU A 5 -22.27 6.96 60.05
C GLU A 5 -22.05 6.68 58.55
N SER A 6 -21.50 7.63 57.84
CA SER A 6 -21.12 7.56 56.45
C SER A 6 -19.75 6.86 56.28
N HIS A 7 -19.72 5.73 55.57
CA HIS A 7 -18.48 5.17 55.08
C HIS A 7 -18.10 5.72 53.70
N LEU A 8 -17.00 6.47 53.69
CA LEU A 8 -16.32 6.95 52.52
C LEU A 8 -15.69 5.77 51.71
N THR A 9 -16.19 5.49 50.54
CA THR A 9 -15.56 4.57 49.59
C THR A 9 -14.49 5.33 48.79
N LYS A 10 -13.25 4.88 48.93
CA LYS A 10 -12.09 5.35 48.15
C LYS A 10 -12.30 5.04 46.67
N LYS A 11 -12.30 6.07 45.82
CA LYS A 11 -12.17 5.94 44.37
C LYS A 11 -10.74 5.50 44.05
N THR A 12 -10.60 4.28 43.56
CA THR A 12 -9.40 3.81 42.85
C THR A 12 -9.35 4.51 41.50
N GLN A 13 -8.36 5.37 41.31
CA GLN A 13 -7.99 5.91 40.00
C GLN A 13 -7.34 4.77 39.21
N ASN A 14 -8.02 4.31 38.19
CA ASN A 14 -7.48 3.41 37.17
C ASN A 14 -6.81 4.32 36.13
N THR A 15 -5.49 4.45 36.21
CA THR A 15 -4.68 5.05 35.14
C THR A 15 -4.56 4.05 34.03
N SER A 16 -5.35 4.23 32.97
CA SER A 16 -5.14 3.59 31.67
C SER A 16 -3.79 4.07 31.13
N LYS A 17 -2.80 3.20 31.18
CA LYS A 17 -1.55 3.39 30.40
C LYS A 17 -1.92 3.15 28.95
N GLU A 18 -2.06 4.21 28.18
CA GLU A 18 -1.98 4.17 26.73
C GLU A 18 -0.60 3.62 26.36
N HIS A 19 -0.56 2.44 25.76
CA HIS A 19 0.62 1.91 25.12
C HIS A 19 0.80 2.66 23.79
N GLU A 20 1.44 3.81 23.84
CA GLU A 20 2.10 4.36 22.67
C GLU A 20 3.19 3.36 22.25
N GLY A 21 2.99 2.75 21.08
CA GLY A 21 4.06 2.00 20.42
C GLY A 21 5.26 2.93 20.18
N PRO A 22 6.49 2.43 20.03
CA PRO A 22 7.66 3.27 19.85
C PRO A 22 7.45 4.14 18.61
N ALA A 23 7.26 5.44 18.81
CA ALA A 23 7.34 6.42 17.75
C ALA A 23 8.74 6.30 17.14
N LEU A 24 8.81 5.93 15.87
CA LEU A 24 10.06 5.93 15.11
C LEU A 24 10.51 7.40 15.03
N ALA A 25 11.37 7.82 15.98
CA ALA A 25 11.98 9.14 15.95
C ALA A 25 13.03 9.15 14.82
N PHE A 26 12.61 9.57 13.63
CA PHE A 26 13.51 9.88 12.53
C PHE A 26 13.93 11.35 12.62
N PRO A 27 15.17 11.73 12.21
CA PRO A 27 15.53 13.13 12.06
C PRO A 27 14.58 13.75 11.02
N MET A 28 13.69 14.62 11.46
CA MET A 28 12.65 15.23 10.64
C MET A 28 13.20 16.48 9.98
N ARG A 29 13.14 16.57 8.66
CA ARG A 29 13.29 17.83 7.95
C ARG A 29 12.08 18.73 8.30
N GLU A 30 12.33 20.04 8.42
CA GLU A 30 11.32 21.00 8.92
C GLU A 30 10.10 21.14 7.99
N SER A 31 10.24 20.83 6.66
CA SER A 31 9.12 20.95 5.73
C SER A 31 9.24 20.06 4.49
N MET A 32 8.12 19.52 4.06
CA MET A 32 7.91 18.74 2.84
C MET A 32 6.46 18.82 2.39
N VAL A 33 6.23 18.56 1.11
CA VAL A 33 4.90 18.59 0.53
C VAL A 33 4.47 17.19 0.11
N VAL A 34 3.40 16.69 0.72
CA VAL A 34 2.73 15.46 0.28
C VAL A 34 1.58 15.85 -0.64
N LEU A 35 1.61 15.36 -1.88
CA LEU A 35 0.61 15.62 -2.91
C LEU A 35 -0.13 14.35 -3.31
N SER A 36 -1.39 14.49 -3.71
CA SER A 36 -2.13 13.41 -4.35
C SER A 36 -3.11 13.90 -5.42
N GLY A 37 -3.41 13.00 -6.34
CA GLY A 37 -4.52 13.15 -7.29
C GLY A 37 -5.84 12.57 -6.77
N SER A 38 -6.68 12.08 -7.70
CA SER A 38 -8.01 11.59 -7.41
C SER A 38 -8.04 10.23 -6.73
N ASN A 39 -7.04 9.38 -6.98
CA ASN A 39 -7.07 7.94 -6.68
C ASN A 39 -6.31 7.51 -5.42
N SER A 40 -5.66 8.44 -4.69
CA SER A 40 -4.79 8.10 -3.55
C SER A 40 -4.90 9.08 -2.38
N ARG A 41 -5.97 9.88 -2.28
CA ARG A 41 -6.13 10.92 -1.25
C ARG A 41 -6.02 10.38 0.17
N LEU A 42 -6.77 9.32 0.48
CA LEU A 42 -6.77 8.73 1.81
C LEU A 42 -5.36 8.29 2.22
N LEU A 43 -4.67 7.60 1.32
CA LEU A 43 -3.34 7.09 1.60
C LEU A 43 -2.28 8.19 1.69
N ALA A 44 -2.43 9.27 0.91
CA ALA A 44 -1.58 10.45 1.03
C ALA A 44 -1.78 11.15 2.38
N THR A 45 -3.03 11.25 2.86
CA THR A 45 -3.32 11.74 4.22
C THR A 45 -2.67 10.85 5.29
N GLN A 46 -2.81 9.53 5.18
CA GLN A 46 -2.20 8.57 6.12
C GLN A 46 -0.66 8.65 6.10
N LEU A 47 -0.05 8.86 4.93
CA LEU A 47 1.39 9.09 4.82
C LEU A 47 1.80 10.39 5.52
N ALA A 48 1.10 11.48 5.23
CA ALA A 48 1.36 12.80 5.83
C ALA A 48 1.24 12.75 7.36
N GLU A 49 0.19 12.11 7.89
CA GLU A 49 0.02 11.86 9.33
C GLU A 49 1.18 11.05 9.92
N SER A 50 1.65 10.01 9.22
CA SER A 50 2.77 9.16 9.66
C SER A 50 4.10 9.91 9.72
N LEU A 51 4.24 10.98 8.93
CA LEU A 51 5.46 11.79 8.83
C LEU A 51 5.36 13.13 9.56
N GLY A 52 4.16 13.51 10.02
CA GLY A 52 3.90 14.80 10.64
C GLY A 52 3.93 15.96 9.64
N TRP A 53 3.54 15.75 8.37
CA TRP A 53 3.56 16.73 7.29
C TRP A 53 2.16 17.07 6.79
N GLU A 54 2.07 18.13 5.96
CA GLU A 54 0.81 18.52 5.36
C GLU A 54 0.57 17.78 4.03
N HIS A 55 -0.69 17.36 3.82
CA HIS A 55 -1.16 16.78 2.57
C HIS A 55 -2.00 17.79 1.80
N HIS A 56 -1.70 17.95 0.52
CA HIS A 56 -2.48 18.76 -0.40
C HIS A 56 -2.98 17.94 -1.58
N SER A 57 -4.28 18.02 -1.84
CA SER A 57 -4.88 17.38 -3.03
C SER A 57 -4.76 18.30 -4.23
N LEU A 58 -4.27 17.78 -5.35
CA LEU A 58 -4.29 18.48 -6.63
C LEU A 58 -5.72 18.62 -7.14
N GLU A 59 -6.00 19.70 -7.86
CA GLU A 59 -7.26 19.84 -8.58
C GLU A 59 -7.28 18.84 -9.74
N THR A 60 -8.21 17.91 -9.69
CA THR A 60 -8.39 16.88 -10.70
C THR A 60 -9.81 16.89 -11.22
N ARG A 61 -10.01 16.85 -12.51
CA ARG A 61 -11.32 16.69 -13.14
C ARG A 61 -11.18 15.96 -14.48
N ARG A 62 -12.29 15.54 -15.04
CA ARG A 62 -12.35 15.02 -16.40
C ARG A 62 -13.17 15.93 -17.29
N PHE A 63 -12.69 16.11 -18.50
CA PHE A 63 -13.46 16.74 -19.57
C PHE A 63 -14.58 15.81 -20.06
N PRO A 64 -15.57 16.32 -20.82
CA PRO A 64 -16.67 15.49 -21.33
C PRO A 64 -16.24 14.32 -22.23
N ASP A 65 -15.07 14.43 -22.86
CA ASP A 65 -14.42 13.39 -23.67
C ASP A 65 -13.61 12.39 -22.84
N SER A 66 -13.66 12.52 -21.51
CA SER A 66 -12.93 11.71 -20.52
C SER A 66 -11.43 11.99 -20.38
N GLU A 67 -10.88 12.99 -21.06
CA GLU A 67 -9.50 13.44 -20.84
C GLU A 67 -9.33 14.03 -19.44
N GLY A 68 -8.16 13.79 -18.83
CA GLY A 68 -7.84 14.28 -17.49
C GLY A 68 -7.36 15.74 -17.48
N TYR A 69 -7.76 16.49 -16.47
CA TYR A 69 -7.25 17.81 -16.15
C TYR A 69 -6.59 17.81 -14.79
N ILE A 70 -5.39 18.38 -14.70
CA ILE A 70 -4.62 18.50 -13.46
C ILE A 70 -4.19 19.95 -13.28
N ARG A 71 -4.28 20.44 -12.04
CA ARG A 71 -3.75 21.74 -11.63
C ARG A 71 -3.20 21.66 -10.21
N ILE A 72 -2.05 22.27 -9.98
CA ILE A 72 -1.53 22.52 -8.63
C ILE A 72 -2.26 23.75 -8.08
N PRO A 73 -2.90 23.67 -6.88
CA PRO A 73 -3.53 24.83 -6.26
C PRO A 73 -2.53 25.96 -6.03
N THR A 74 -2.96 27.20 -6.22
CA THR A 74 -2.08 28.37 -6.20
C THR A 74 -1.33 28.53 -4.87
N GLU A 75 -1.99 28.20 -3.77
CA GLU A 75 -1.46 28.26 -2.41
C GLU A 75 -0.32 27.26 -2.14
N VAL A 76 -0.19 26.20 -2.98
CA VAL A 76 0.81 25.14 -2.81
C VAL A 76 2.00 25.34 -3.75
N ILE A 77 1.91 26.22 -4.76
CA ILE A 77 2.94 26.39 -5.80
C ILE A 77 4.31 26.67 -5.20
N GLU A 78 4.40 27.59 -4.24
CA GLU A 78 5.68 28.00 -3.66
C GLU A 78 6.31 26.85 -2.85
N ALA A 79 5.52 26.09 -2.12
CA ALA A 79 5.98 24.91 -1.40
C ALA A 79 6.47 23.81 -2.37
N VAL A 80 5.71 23.52 -3.44
CA VAL A 80 6.13 22.57 -4.51
C VAL A 80 7.45 23.00 -5.17
N ARG A 81 7.69 24.30 -5.29
CA ARG A 81 8.94 24.81 -5.89
C ARG A 81 10.15 24.60 -4.97
N LYS A 82 10.00 24.89 -3.67
CA LYS A 82 11.12 24.97 -2.72
C LYS A 82 11.38 23.70 -1.93
N GLU A 83 10.33 22.96 -1.63
CA GLU A 83 10.41 21.81 -0.75
C GLU A 83 10.56 20.49 -1.54
N PRO A 84 11.07 19.42 -0.91
CA PRO A 84 10.93 18.08 -1.46
C PRO A 84 9.44 17.74 -1.61
N VAL A 85 9.09 17.10 -2.70
CA VAL A 85 7.72 16.68 -3.00
C VAL A 85 7.60 15.16 -2.94
N VAL A 86 6.58 14.65 -2.26
CA VAL A 86 6.15 13.26 -2.34
C VAL A 86 4.78 13.21 -3.00
N LEU A 87 4.73 12.76 -4.24
CA LEU A 87 3.48 12.51 -4.95
C LEU A 87 2.99 11.09 -4.67
N VAL A 88 1.82 10.95 -4.06
CA VAL A 88 1.18 9.64 -3.85
C VAL A 88 0.15 9.41 -4.95
N SER A 89 0.38 8.39 -5.78
CA SER A 89 -0.52 8.07 -6.90
C SER A 89 -0.46 6.60 -7.29
N ASN A 90 -1.64 5.98 -7.44
CA ASN A 90 -1.77 4.63 -7.98
C ASN A 90 -1.72 4.62 -9.51
N THR A 91 -1.08 3.60 -10.06
CA THR A 91 -1.01 3.38 -11.51
C THR A 91 -2.07 2.36 -12.00
N PHE A 92 -3.22 2.36 -11.34
CA PHE A 92 -4.35 1.49 -11.66
C PHE A 92 -5.69 2.23 -11.46
N PRO A 93 -6.67 2.06 -12.37
CA PRO A 93 -6.55 1.48 -13.73
C PRO A 93 -5.68 2.34 -14.67
N ASP A 94 -5.60 2.05 -15.96
CA ASP A 94 -4.75 2.76 -16.94
C ASP A 94 -4.87 4.28 -16.88
N ALA A 95 -6.07 4.80 -16.60
CA ALA A 95 -6.31 6.21 -16.36
C ALA A 95 -5.48 6.79 -15.19
N GLY A 96 -5.13 5.96 -14.21
CA GLY A 96 -4.25 6.35 -13.10
C GLY A 96 -2.81 6.58 -13.55
N ILE A 97 -2.33 5.83 -14.57
CA ILE A 97 -1.00 6.06 -15.16
C ILE A 97 -0.96 7.43 -15.82
N VAL A 98 -1.99 7.75 -16.62
CA VAL A 98 -2.08 9.05 -17.31
C VAL A 98 -2.18 10.19 -16.29
N GLU A 99 -3.02 10.05 -15.26
CA GLU A 99 -3.16 11.03 -14.19
C GLU A 99 -1.81 11.26 -13.46
N THR A 100 -1.09 10.18 -13.14
CA THR A 100 0.23 10.26 -12.51
C THR A 100 1.23 11.03 -13.38
N LEU A 101 1.27 10.76 -14.68
CA LEU A 101 2.16 11.46 -15.62
C LEU A 101 1.84 12.95 -15.70
N LEU A 102 0.55 13.32 -15.78
CA LEU A 102 0.13 14.72 -15.81
C LEU A 102 0.46 15.45 -14.51
N MET A 103 0.33 14.79 -13.35
CA MET A 103 0.71 15.36 -12.06
C MET A 103 2.22 15.59 -11.97
N LEU A 104 3.03 14.62 -12.38
CA LEU A 104 4.49 14.75 -12.42
C LEU A 104 4.92 15.88 -13.37
N GLU A 105 4.26 16.01 -14.53
CA GLU A 105 4.54 17.12 -15.45
C GLU A 105 4.21 18.47 -14.83
N ALA A 106 3.04 18.62 -14.20
CA ALA A 106 2.66 19.87 -13.53
C ALA A 106 3.65 20.25 -12.40
N ILE A 107 4.12 19.25 -11.61
CA ILE A 107 5.15 19.46 -10.58
C ILE A 107 6.45 19.92 -11.22
N ASN A 108 6.90 19.25 -12.29
CA ASN A 108 8.13 19.61 -12.99
C ASN A 108 8.07 21.01 -13.61
N ASP A 109 6.92 21.41 -14.17
CA ASP A 109 6.71 22.75 -14.70
C ASP A 109 6.81 23.84 -13.62
N VAL A 110 6.16 23.63 -12.47
CA VAL A 110 6.28 24.53 -11.31
C VAL A 110 7.74 24.67 -10.88
N ARG A 111 8.47 23.57 -10.80
CA ARG A 111 9.90 23.56 -10.40
C ARG A 111 10.82 24.22 -11.42
N LYS A 112 10.47 24.21 -12.71
CA LYS A 112 11.18 24.90 -13.78
C LYS A 112 10.76 26.36 -13.98
N GLY A 113 9.79 26.86 -13.19
CA GLY A 113 9.27 28.21 -13.29
C GLY A 113 8.33 28.47 -14.46
N ASN A 114 7.84 27.42 -15.10
CA ASN A 114 6.88 27.51 -16.22
C ASN A 114 5.46 27.78 -15.68
N LEU A 115 5.26 28.89 -14.97
CA LEU A 115 3.99 29.21 -14.30
C LEU A 115 3.08 30.09 -15.14
N GLU A 116 3.64 30.89 -16.03
CA GLU A 116 2.91 31.87 -16.83
C GLU A 116 3.12 31.66 -18.31
N ASN A 117 2.04 31.81 -19.08
CA ASN A 117 1.99 31.83 -20.55
C ASN A 117 2.67 30.69 -21.31
N LEU A 118 2.12 29.82 -21.51
CA LEU A 118 1.61 28.62 -22.11
C LEU A 118 2.05 28.32 -23.56
N ARG A 119 2.74 29.18 -24.26
CA ARG A 119 3.13 28.96 -25.67
C ARG A 119 4.63 28.81 -25.89
N GLU A 120 5.44 29.19 -24.91
CA GLU A 120 6.88 29.07 -24.98
C GLU A 120 7.40 28.33 -23.74
N ILE A 121 7.61 27.04 -23.88
CA ILE A 121 8.25 26.21 -22.86
C ILE A 121 9.75 26.37 -23.03
N GLY A 122 10.35 27.22 -22.20
CA GLY A 122 11.80 27.38 -22.11
C GLY A 122 12.27 27.14 -20.67
N PRO A 123 13.44 26.53 -20.44
CA PRO A 123 14.01 26.42 -19.10
C PRO A 123 14.32 27.82 -18.58
N GLN A 124 13.62 28.23 -17.52
CA GLN A 124 14.03 29.39 -16.75
C GLN A 124 15.03 28.92 -15.69
N GLN A 125 16.16 29.62 -15.55
CA GLN A 125 17.05 29.39 -14.41
C GLN A 125 16.37 30.00 -13.18
N LEU A 126 15.85 29.15 -12.31
CA LEU A 126 15.31 29.54 -11.01
C LEU A 126 16.40 29.38 -9.97
N GLU A 127 16.58 30.41 -9.17
CA GLU A 127 17.26 30.33 -7.89
C GLU A 127 16.31 29.69 -6.89
N ASP A 128 16.79 28.88 -5.93
CA ASP A 128 16.03 28.19 -4.88
C ASP A 128 14.98 27.16 -5.35
N VAL A 129 15.39 26.23 -6.18
CA VAL A 129 14.59 25.03 -6.46
C VAL A 129 14.89 23.94 -5.43
N GLY A 130 13.87 23.38 -4.81
CA GLY A 130 14.02 22.32 -3.83
C GLY A 130 14.63 21.01 -4.38
N PRO A 131 14.92 20.04 -3.53
CA PRO A 131 15.72 18.87 -3.88
C PRO A 131 15.14 18.01 -5.01
N GLY A 132 13.82 17.74 -5.02
CA GLY A 132 13.25 16.90 -6.07
C GLY A 132 11.87 16.35 -5.76
N THR A 133 11.46 15.32 -6.51
CA THR A 133 10.14 14.69 -6.42
C THR A 133 10.27 13.18 -6.25
N LEU A 134 9.74 12.62 -5.17
CA LEU A 134 9.51 11.20 -5.01
C LEU A 134 8.10 10.83 -5.49
N LEU A 135 7.98 9.70 -6.18
CA LEU A 135 6.70 9.11 -6.55
C LEU A 135 6.42 7.88 -5.67
N ALA A 136 5.45 7.99 -4.79
CA ALA A 136 4.93 6.87 -4.02
C ALA A 136 3.77 6.22 -4.79
N VAL A 137 3.96 4.96 -5.21
CA VAL A 137 2.97 4.16 -5.93
C VAL A 137 2.51 3.02 -5.03
N PRO A 138 1.44 3.21 -4.24
CA PRO A 138 0.94 2.20 -3.30
C PRO A 138 0.58 0.89 -3.99
N TYR A 139 -0.15 0.95 -5.10
CA TYR A 139 -0.39 -0.19 -5.98
C TYR A 139 0.20 0.08 -7.37
N PHE A 140 1.19 -0.71 -7.73
CA PHE A 140 1.83 -0.63 -9.04
C PHE A 140 1.07 -1.49 -10.05
N GLY A 141 0.32 -0.84 -10.93
CA GLY A 141 -0.40 -1.49 -12.00
C GLY A 141 0.54 -2.29 -12.90
N TYR A 142 0.01 -3.34 -13.54
CA TYR A 142 0.78 -4.26 -14.39
C TYR A 142 1.88 -5.07 -13.66
N SER A 143 1.99 -5.02 -12.33
CA SER A 143 3.02 -5.73 -11.54
C SER A 143 3.07 -7.24 -11.78
N ARG A 144 1.98 -7.83 -12.28
CA ARG A 144 1.86 -9.26 -12.64
C ARG A 144 2.40 -9.60 -14.03
N GLN A 145 2.64 -8.60 -14.90
CA GLN A 145 3.29 -8.75 -16.20
C GLN A 145 4.77 -8.37 -16.07
N ASP A 146 5.46 -9.09 -15.19
CA ASP A 146 6.85 -8.90 -14.78
C ASP A 146 7.87 -9.58 -15.69
N LYS A 147 7.41 -10.50 -16.53
CA LYS A 147 8.22 -11.28 -17.49
C LYS A 147 7.41 -11.62 -18.73
N ARG A 148 8.09 -12.14 -19.75
CA ARG A 148 7.44 -12.72 -20.92
C ARG A 148 7.03 -14.15 -20.64
N PHE A 149 5.77 -14.48 -20.84
CA PHE A 149 5.25 -15.85 -20.82
C PHE A 149 5.29 -16.46 -22.23
N LYS A 150 5.26 -15.60 -23.27
CA LYS A 150 5.38 -15.97 -24.67
C LYS A 150 6.31 -15.00 -25.42
N PRO A 151 6.98 -15.46 -26.49
CA PRO A 151 7.75 -14.56 -27.35
C PRO A 151 6.89 -13.39 -27.87
N GLY A 152 7.46 -12.16 -27.88
CA GLY A 152 6.78 -10.97 -28.37
C GLY A 152 5.92 -10.22 -27.33
N GLU A 153 5.66 -10.79 -26.17
CA GLU A 153 4.94 -10.08 -25.10
C GLU A 153 5.76 -8.92 -24.54
N ALA A 154 5.07 -7.82 -24.18
CA ALA A 154 5.68 -6.75 -23.41
C ALA A 154 5.93 -7.19 -21.95
N ILE A 155 6.99 -6.67 -21.33
CA ILE A 155 7.12 -6.66 -19.87
C ILE A 155 6.53 -5.33 -19.41
N SER A 156 5.21 -5.31 -19.19
CA SER A 156 4.45 -4.08 -18.99
C SER A 156 4.86 -3.35 -17.72
N ALA A 157 5.12 -4.07 -16.64
CA ALA A 157 5.60 -3.47 -15.39
C ALA A 157 6.90 -2.69 -15.60
N ARG A 158 7.86 -3.22 -16.34
CA ARG A 158 9.11 -2.54 -16.67
C ARG A 158 8.89 -1.31 -17.53
N ALA A 159 8.03 -1.42 -18.55
CA ALA A 159 7.73 -0.29 -19.45
C ALA A 159 7.13 0.90 -18.69
N ILE A 160 6.15 0.63 -17.81
CA ILE A 160 5.54 1.65 -16.95
C ILE A 160 6.57 2.20 -15.95
N GLY A 161 7.39 1.35 -15.33
CA GLY A 161 8.45 1.78 -14.42
C GLY A 161 9.40 2.79 -15.06
N HIS A 162 9.93 2.49 -16.24
CA HIS A 162 10.80 3.42 -16.99
C HIS A 162 10.12 4.73 -17.36
N LEU A 163 8.83 4.66 -17.76
CA LEU A 163 8.06 5.86 -18.10
C LEU A 163 7.91 6.80 -16.89
N LEU A 164 7.63 6.26 -15.71
CA LEU A 164 7.49 7.04 -14.47
C LEU A 164 8.85 7.54 -13.97
N ALA A 165 9.88 6.69 -13.98
CA ALA A 165 11.23 7.02 -13.54
C ALA A 165 11.88 8.15 -14.36
N SER A 166 11.41 8.41 -15.58
CA SER A 166 11.90 9.55 -16.37
C SER A 166 11.41 10.92 -15.89
N ARG A 167 10.54 10.97 -14.87
CA ARG A 167 9.86 12.19 -14.41
C ARG A 167 9.90 12.43 -12.91
N CYS A 168 10.61 11.59 -12.16
CA CYS A 168 10.79 11.72 -10.72
C CYS A 168 12.22 11.32 -10.33
N ASP A 169 12.62 11.60 -9.10
CA ASP A 169 13.98 11.35 -8.60
C ASP A 169 14.06 10.04 -7.79
N GLY A 170 12.94 9.43 -7.47
CA GLY A 170 12.85 8.14 -6.80
C GLY A 170 11.43 7.60 -6.77
N ILE A 171 11.29 6.29 -6.64
CA ILE A 171 10.00 5.60 -6.62
C ILE A 171 9.89 4.77 -5.35
N ILE A 172 8.73 4.85 -4.69
CA ILE A 172 8.40 4.05 -3.50
C ILE A 172 7.25 3.12 -3.87
N VAL A 173 7.40 1.84 -3.61
CA VAL A 173 6.36 0.83 -3.78
C VAL A 173 6.31 -0.08 -2.56
N PHE A 174 5.13 -0.55 -2.17
CA PHE A 174 5.07 -1.59 -1.14
C PHE A 174 4.41 -2.87 -1.67
N ASP A 175 4.91 -4.01 -1.16
CA ASP A 175 4.45 -5.36 -1.50
C ASP A 175 4.32 -5.61 -3.01
N LEU A 176 5.24 -5.03 -3.80
CA LEU A 176 5.30 -5.26 -5.24
C LEU A 176 5.40 -6.76 -5.55
N HIS A 177 4.56 -7.25 -6.45
CA HIS A 177 4.46 -8.67 -6.79
C HIS A 177 5.80 -9.29 -7.18
N ALA A 178 6.59 -8.57 -7.99
CA ALA A 178 7.90 -9.00 -8.46
C ALA A 178 8.91 -7.84 -8.43
N PRO A 179 9.58 -7.58 -7.28
CA PRO A 179 10.49 -6.43 -7.12
C PRO A 179 11.60 -6.34 -8.18
N LYS A 180 12.08 -7.47 -8.67
CA LYS A 180 13.16 -7.53 -9.69
C LYS A 180 12.83 -6.77 -10.97
N VAL A 181 11.56 -6.57 -11.30
CA VAL A 181 11.17 -5.89 -12.55
C VAL A 181 11.48 -4.40 -12.56
N LEU A 182 11.67 -3.79 -11.39
CA LEU A 182 11.99 -2.37 -11.20
C LEU A 182 13.43 -2.10 -10.73
N GLN A 183 14.27 -3.13 -10.58
CA GLN A 183 15.64 -2.97 -10.07
C GLN A 183 16.58 -2.22 -11.03
N ASP A 184 16.31 -2.24 -12.34
CA ASP A 184 17.13 -1.62 -13.37
C ASP A 184 16.61 -0.22 -13.79
N LEU A 185 15.76 0.41 -12.98
CA LEU A 185 15.30 1.78 -13.24
C LEU A 185 16.43 2.78 -13.05
N PRO A 186 16.41 3.92 -13.79
CA PRO A 186 17.45 4.95 -13.71
C PRO A 186 17.39 5.79 -12.42
N VAL A 187 16.44 5.54 -11.54
CA VAL A 187 16.28 6.22 -10.24
C VAL A 187 16.22 5.17 -9.12
N PRO A 188 16.58 5.52 -7.88
CA PRO A 188 16.45 4.60 -6.75
C PRO A 188 14.99 4.21 -6.51
N VAL A 189 14.77 2.96 -6.11
CA VAL A 189 13.45 2.41 -5.77
C VAL A 189 13.48 1.85 -4.37
N ALA A 190 12.64 2.39 -3.48
CA ALA A 190 12.41 1.81 -2.16
C ALA A 190 11.29 0.76 -2.25
N PHE A 191 11.63 -0.46 -1.84
CA PHE A 191 10.70 -1.58 -1.75
C PHE A 191 10.33 -1.79 -0.29
N THR A 192 9.15 -1.37 0.10
CA THR A 192 8.65 -1.51 1.46
C THR A 192 7.57 -2.58 1.56
N SER A 193 7.07 -2.82 2.76
CA SER A 193 6.02 -3.81 2.99
C SER A 193 5.00 -3.30 4.01
N ALA A 194 3.72 -3.57 3.77
CA ALA A 194 2.64 -3.33 4.71
C ALA A 194 2.32 -4.58 5.57
N MET A 195 3.15 -5.62 5.51
CA MET A 195 2.98 -6.83 6.34
C MET A 195 3.06 -6.55 7.84
N PRO A 196 3.87 -5.61 8.36
CA PRO A 196 3.83 -5.24 9.78
C PRO A 196 2.47 -4.67 10.21
N GLU A 197 1.88 -3.78 9.43
CA GLU A 197 0.58 -3.17 9.69
C GLU A 197 -0.54 -4.22 9.60
N LEU A 198 -0.43 -5.12 8.63
CA LEU A 198 -1.35 -6.24 8.45
C LEU A 198 -1.27 -7.22 9.62
N ALA A 199 -0.06 -7.54 10.09
CA ALA A 199 0.17 -8.39 11.25
C ALA A 199 -0.44 -7.77 12.52
N GLN A 200 -0.18 -6.49 12.78
CA GLN A 200 -0.75 -5.77 13.91
C GLN A 200 -2.29 -5.77 13.88
N HIS A 201 -2.87 -5.49 12.72
CA HIS A 201 -4.33 -5.52 12.55
C HIS A 201 -4.90 -6.91 12.83
N LEU A 202 -4.31 -7.97 12.24
CA LEU A 202 -4.76 -9.34 12.46
C LEU A 202 -4.65 -9.76 13.93
N GLN A 203 -3.56 -9.40 14.61
CA GLN A 203 -3.38 -9.68 16.03
C GLN A 203 -4.45 -9.02 16.90
N GLN A 204 -4.83 -7.78 16.58
CA GLN A 204 -5.81 -7.02 17.36
C GLN A 204 -7.27 -7.42 17.08
N THR A 205 -7.60 -7.85 15.86
CA THR A 205 -8.98 -8.04 15.42
C THR A 205 -9.39 -9.49 15.23
N VAL A 206 -8.44 -10.38 14.93
CA VAL A 206 -8.66 -11.80 14.62
C VAL A 206 -7.95 -12.71 15.61
N ASN A 207 -6.72 -12.34 15.98
CA ASN A 207 -5.81 -13.13 16.81
C ASN A 207 -5.65 -14.59 16.30
N PRO A 208 -5.16 -14.77 15.04
CA PRO A 208 -5.12 -16.10 14.42
C PRO A 208 -4.09 -17.01 15.09
N ASP A 209 -4.41 -18.29 15.20
CA ASP A 209 -3.49 -19.35 15.65
C ASP A 209 -2.53 -19.79 14.56
N PHE A 210 -2.90 -19.54 13.29
CA PHE A 210 -2.17 -20.06 12.13
C PHE A 210 -2.24 -19.11 10.94
N ILE A 211 -1.11 -18.85 10.28
CA ILE A 211 -1.04 -18.12 9.02
C ILE A 211 -0.81 -19.08 7.86
N LEU A 212 -1.59 -18.94 6.80
CA LEU A 212 -1.45 -19.72 5.58
C LEU A 212 -1.07 -18.84 4.40
N SER A 213 0.00 -19.21 3.69
CA SER A 213 0.26 -18.68 2.35
C SER A 213 -0.52 -19.48 1.30
N PRO A 214 -1.29 -18.83 0.39
CA PRO A 214 -2.09 -19.52 -0.61
C PRO A 214 -1.26 -20.18 -1.70
N ASP A 215 0.03 -19.83 -1.82
CA ASP A 215 0.98 -20.48 -2.74
C ASP A 215 2.45 -20.18 -2.35
N LYS A 216 3.39 -20.71 -3.13
CA LYS A 216 4.82 -20.53 -2.90
C LYS A 216 5.32 -19.08 -3.09
N GLY A 217 4.61 -18.28 -3.89
CA GLY A 217 4.99 -16.90 -4.17
C GLY A 217 4.76 -15.93 -3.01
N ALA A 218 3.84 -16.27 -2.10
CA ALA A 218 3.50 -15.46 -0.94
C ALA A 218 4.15 -15.94 0.38
N ILE A 219 5.04 -16.95 0.34
CA ILE A 219 5.65 -17.55 1.54
C ILE A 219 6.34 -16.50 2.42
N ASP A 220 7.18 -15.65 1.83
CA ASP A 220 7.97 -14.68 2.60
C ASP A 220 7.06 -13.69 3.34
N ARG A 221 5.97 -13.25 2.71
CA ARG A 221 4.98 -12.33 3.30
C ARG A 221 4.22 -13.00 4.43
N ALA A 222 3.65 -14.18 4.19
CA ALA A 222 2.93 -14.93 5.21
C ALA A 222 3.83 -15.28 6.41
N SER A 223 5.09 -15.68 6.14
CA SER A 223 6.08 -15.93 7.19
C SER A 223 6.42 -14.68 7.99
N ALA A 224 6.50 -13.50 7.35
CA ALA A 224 6.75 -12.25 8.04
C ALA A 224 5.61 -11.89 9.00
N VAL A 225 4.35 -12.05 8.57
CA VAL A 225 3.16 -11.86 9.41
C VAL A 225 3.16 -12.84 10.58
N ALA A 226 3.36 -14.14 10.32
CA ALA A 226 3.37 -15.18 11.36
C ALA A 226 4.44 -14.90 12.44
N LYS A 227 5.64 -14.50 12.03
CA LYS A 227 6.72 -14.12 12.96
C LYS A 227 6.36 -12.89 13.79
N ALA A 228 5.69 -11.91 13.20
CA ALA A 228 5.33 -10.67 13.91
C ALA A 228 4.28 -10.89 15.01
N ILE A 229 3.43 -11.90 14.87
CA ILE A 229 2.36 -12.24 15.85
C ILE A 229 2.63 -13.55 16.61
N ASP A 230 3.81 -14.14 16.42
CA ASP A 230 4.28 -15.36 17.08
C ASP A 230 3.31 -16.56 16.94
N CYS A 231 2.88 -16.84 15.70
CA CYS A 231 2.01 -17.98 15.42
C CYS A 231 2.58 -18.93 14.36
N GLU A 232 1.97 -20.10 14.24
CA GLU A 232 2.35 -21.11 13.26
C GLU A 232 2.08 -20.65 11.83
N PHE A 233 2.84 -21.21 10.90
CA PHE A 233 2.77 -20.85 9.48
C PHE A 233 3.00 -22.04 8.56
N SER A 234 2.28 -22.07 7.43
CA SER A 234 2.53 -22.99 6.32
C SER A 234 2.08 -22.39 4.97
N TYR A 235 2.18 -23.17 3.92
CA TYR A 235 1.73 -22.77 2.58
C TYR A 235 1.07 -23.95 1.84
N LEU A 236 0.20 -23.61 0.85
CA LEU A 236 -0.42 -24.60 -0.02
C LEU A 236 0.49 -24.93 -1.20
N GLU A 237 0.64 -26.23 -1.49
CA GLU A 237 1.33 -26.67 -2.70
C GLU A 237 0.35 -26.71 -3.88
N LYS A 238 0.67 -25.99 -4.95
CA LYS A 238 -0.04 -26.10 -6.23
C LYS A 238 0.46 -27.33 -6.97
N THR A 239 -0.37 -28.35 -7.10
CA THR A 239 -0.10 -29.47 -8.00
C THR A 239 -0.90 -29.27 -9.28
N ARG A 240 -0.23 -29.11 -10.41
CA ARG A 240 -0.86 -29.05 -11.71
C ARG A 240 -1.12 -30.47 -12.16
N ILE A 241 -2.38 -30.89 -12.30
CA ILE A 241 -2.76 -32.23 -12.77
C ILE A 241 -2.77 -32.24 -14.31
N ASP A 242 -3.26 -31.15 -14.94
CA ASP A 242 -3.27 -30.97 -16.39
C ASP A 242 -3.26 -29.46 -16.76
N ALA A 243 -3.37 -29.14 -18.06
CA ALA A 243 -3.30 -27.76 -18.56
C ALA A 243 -4.40 -26.84 -18.01
N HIS A 244 -5.51 -27.38 -17.51
CA HIS A 244 -6.69 -26.66 -17.04
C HIS A 244 -7.01 -26.90 -15.57
N THR A 245 -6.46 -27.96 -14.97
CA THR A 245 -6.80 -28.39 -13.61
C THR A 245 -5.62 -28.14 -12.65
N ILE A 246 -5.78 -27.16 -11.77
CA ILE A 246 -4.87 -26.91 -10.66
C ILE A 246 -5.57 -27.38 -9.39
N VAL A 247 -4.99 -28.39 -8.74
CA VAL A 247 -5.43 -28.85 -7.41
C VAL A 247 -4.44 -28.32 -6.39
N HIS A 248 -4.96 -27.60 -5.41
CA HIS A 248 -4.20 -27.24 -4.22
C HIS A 248 -4.20 -28.48 -3.31
N LYS A 249 -3.08 -29.21 -3.24
CA LYS A 249 -2.91 -30.24 -2.22
C LYS A 249 -2.73 -29.53 -0.89
N ALA A 250 -3.78 -29.53 -0.08
CA ALA A 250 -3.62 -29.26 1.33
C ALA A 250 -2.72 -30.38 1.88
N LYS A 251 -1.51 -30.05 2.36
CA LYS A 251 -0.84 -30.89 3.36
C LYS A 251 -1.84 -31.08 4.50
N ASN A 252 -1.77 -32.20 5.24
CA ASN A 252 -2.41 -32.27 6.54
C ASN A 252 -1.83 -31.13 7.40
N LEU A 253 -2.56 -30.01 7.45
CA LEU A 253 -2.24 -28.89 8.30
C LEU A 253 -2.89 -29.18 9.66
N ASP A 254 -2.15 -28.99 10.72
CA ASP A 254 -2.71 -29.05 12.07
C ASP A 254 -3.51 -27.80 12.37
N VAL A 255 -4.72 -27.70 11.79
CA VAL A 255 -5.64 -26.54 11.91
C VAL A 255 -6.96 -26.87 12.57
N ASP A 256 -7.12 -28.09 13.09
CA ASP A 256 -8.33 -28.50 13.80
C ASP A 256 -8.54 -27.63 15.05
N GLY A 257 -9.71 -27.02 15.13
CA GLY A 257 -10.08 -26.07 16.19
C GLY A 257 -9.38 -24.71 16.13
N LYS A 258 -8.57 -24.41 15.08
CA LYS A 258 -7.78 -23.18 14.98
C LYS A 258 -8.47 -22.09 14.16
N ILE A 259 -8.15 -20.84 14.48
CA ILE A 259 -8.44 -19.64 13.69
C ILE A 259 -7.28 -19.45 12.69
N VAL A 260 -7.59 -19.41 11.40
CA VAL A 260 -6.58 -19.34 10.33
C VAL A 260 -6.72 -18.04 9.54
N ALA A 261 -5.62 -17.32 9.31
CA ALA A 261 -5.60 -16.21 8.37
C ALA A 261 -4.78 -16.56 7.12
N ILE A 262 -5.40 -16.43 5.94
CA ILE A 262 -4.75 -16.60 4.63
C ILE A 262 -4.19 -15.23 4.23
N VAL A 263 -2.86 -15.15 4.04
CA VAL A 263 -2.15 -13.89 3.74
C VAL A 263 -1.51 -13.95 2.36
N ASP A 264 -1.79 -12.92 1.53
CA ASP A 264 -1.23 -12.76 0.17
C ASP A 264 -0.82 -11.31 -0.07
N ASP A 265 -0.11 -11.02 -1.18
CA ASP A 265 0.15 -9.65 -1.63
C ASP A 265 -1.11 -9.01 -2.21
N MET A 266 -1.89 -9.75 -2.96
CA MET A 266 -3.11 -9.23 -3.58
C MET A 266 -4.24 -10.25 -3.66
N ILE A 267 -5.45 -9.74 -3.55
CA ILE A 267 -6.66 -10.52 -3.83
C ILE A 267 -7.38 -9.89 -5.03
N ALA A 268 -7.29 -10.55 -6.20
CA ALA A 268 -7.99 -10.13 -7.40
C ALA A 268 -9.41 -10.74 -7.45
N THR A 269 -9.57 -11.96 -7.96
CA THR A 269 -10.87 -12.63 -8.09
C THR A 269 -11.27 -13.44 -6.85
N GLY A 270 -10.34 -13.69 -5.92
CA GLY A 270 -10.56 -14.45 -4.70
C GLY A 270 -10.68 -15.97 -4.87
N GLY A 271 -10.59 -16.50 -6.10
CA GLY A 271 -10.80 -17.93 -6.34
C GLY A 271 -9.78 -18.85 -5.64
N THR A 272 -8.52 -18.43 -5.51
CA THR A 272 -7.48 -19.17 -4.77
C THR A 272 -7.81 -19.19 -3.27
N ILE A 273 -8.21 -18.05 -2.72
CA ILE A 273 -8.59 -17.91 -1.31
C ILE A 273 -9.80 -18.78 -0.98
N CYS A 274 -10.85 -18.77 -1.82
CA CYS A 274 -12.03 -19.62 -1.60
C CYS A 274 -11.67 -21.11 -1.51
N ARG A 275 -10.84 -21.60 -2.44
CA ARG A 275 -10.38 -23.01 -2.41
C ARG A 275 -9.52 -23.32 -1.19
N ALA A 276 -8.67 -22.39 -0.79
CA ALA A 276 -7.87 -22.53 0.43
C ALA A 276 -8.77 -22.60 1.67
N ALA A 277 -9.78 -21.73 1.76
CA ALA A 277 -10.72 -21.72 2.87
C ALA A 277 -11.54 -23.00 2.96
N GLU A 278 -12.05 -23.53 1.84
CA GLU A 278 -12.74 -24.83 1.81
C GLU A 278 -11.84 -25.96 2.33
N ALA A 279 -10.58 -26.00 1.89
CA ALA A 279 -9.62 -27.01 2.33
C ALA A 279 -9.29 -26.90 3.82
N LEU A 280 -9.19 -25.68 4.37
CA LEU A 280 -8.99 -25.44 5.81
C LEU A 280 -10.20 -25.87 6.63
N ARG A 281 -11.41 -25.49 6.21
CA ARG A 281 -12.66 -25.90 6.85
C ARG A 281 -12.82 -27.42 6.88
N SER A 282 -12.46 -28.11 5.78
CA SER A 282 -12.50 -29.58 5.73
C SER A 282 -11.50 -30.26 6.69
N GLN A 283 -10.49 -29.54 7.16
CA GLN A 283 -9.49 -29.98 8.14
C GLN A 283 -9.78 -29.48 9.57
N GLY A 284 -10.96 -28.91 9.82
CA GLY A 284 -11.43 -28.55 11.16
C GLY A 284 -11.13 -27.10 11.58
N ALA A 285 -10.65 -26.22 10.68
CA ALA A 285 -10.51 -24.80 11.03
C ALA A 285 -11.86 -24.18 11.43
N VAL A 286 -11.90 -23.52 12.59
CA VAL A 286 -13.13 -22.95 13.16
C VAL A 286 -13.45 -21.56 12.60
N GLU A 287 -12.42 -20.77 12.30
CA GLU A 287 -12.53 -19.51 11.57
C GLU A 287 -11.45 -19.41 10.48
N VAL A 288 -11.81 -18.78 9.36
CA VAL A 288 -10.89 -18.53 8.25
C VAL A 288 -11.03 -17.07 7.81
N HIS A 289 -9.94 -16.34 7.87
CA HIS A 289 -9.86 -14.95 7.42
C HIS A 289 -8.96 -14.84 6.18
N ALA A 290 -9.20 -13.82 5.34
CA ALA A 290 -8.35 -13.50 4.21
C ALA A 290 -7.77 -12.09 4.39
N ALA A 291 -6.46 -11.94 4.20
CA ALA A 291 -5.80 -10.66 4.34
C ALA A 291 -4.81 -10.42 3.21
N CYS A 292 -4.70 -9.16 2.73
CA CYS A 292 -3.76 -8.80 1.67
C CYS A 292 -3.36 -7.33 1.73
N SER A 293 -2.22 -7.00 1.12
CA SER A 293 -1.85 -5.62 0.87
C SER A 293 -2.77 -4.98 -0.16
N HIS A 294 -3.02 -5.65 -1.29
CA HIS A 294 -3.75 -5.06 -2.42
C HIS A 294 -5.09 -5.73 -2.66
N GLY A 295 -6.15 -5.07 -2.20
CA GLY A 295 -7.52 -5.53 -2.42
C GLY A 295 -8.09 -5.04 -3.76
N LEU A 296 -7.80 -5.75 -4.88
CA LEU A 296 -8.38 -5.41 -6.18
C LEU A 296 -9.87 -5.79 -6.27
N PHE A 297 -10.25 -6.91 -5.69
CA PHE A 297 -11.61 -7.43 -5.57
C PHE A 297 -12.45 -7.36 -6.85
N THR A 298 -11.85 -7.76 -7.97
CA THR A 298 -12.49 -7.75 -9.30
C THR A 298 -13.49 -8.90 -9.47
N GLY A 299 -14.44 -8.73 -10.41
CA GLY A 299 -15.36 -9.80 -10.79
C GLY A 299 -16.25 -10.33 -9.66
N GLY A 300 -16.70 -9.45 -8.77
CA GLY A 300 -17.56 -9.84 -7.64
C GLY A 300 -16.85 -10.65 -6.54
N ALA A 301 -15.53 -10.46 -6.40
CA ALA A 301 -14.70 -11.20 -5.46
C ALA A 301 -15.20 -11.09 -4.00
N ILE A 302 -15.59 -9.90 -3.53
CA ILE A 302 -16.12 -9.73 -2.16
C ILE A 302 -17.35 -10.59 -1.92
N ALA A 303 -18.33 -10.54 -2.82
CA ALA A 303 -19.56 -11.34 -2.70
C ALA A 303 -19.29 -12.85 -2.75
N ARG A 304 -18.20 -13.26 -3.40
CA ARG A 304 -17.71 -14.64 -3.39
C ARG A 304 -17.02 -14.98 -2.09
N LEU A 305 -16.05 -14.17 -1.67
CA LEU A 305 -15.23 -14.42 -0.48
C LEU A 305 -16.05 -14.57 0.80
N ILE A 306 -17.04 -13.71 1.04
CA ILE A 306 -17.88 -13.74 2.25
C ILE A 306 -18.67 -15.05 2.45
N ARG A 307 -18.72 -15.94 1.44
CA ARG A 307 -19.33 -17.28 1.54
C ARG A 307 -18.34 -18.32 2.06
N TYR A 308 -17.06 -18.03 2.08
CA TYR A 308 -15.99 -18.99 2.38
C TYR A 308 -15.14 -18.57 3.57
N VAL A 309 -15.03 -17.24 3.81
CA VAL A 309 -14.22 -16.69 4.90
C VAL A 309 -15.07 -15.81 5.82
N ASP A 310 -14.71 -15.77 7.10
CA ASP A 310 -15.39 -15.00 8.14
C ASP A 310 -15.02 -13.51 8.08
N GLY A 311 -13.82 -13.19 7.59
CA GLY A 311 -13.35 -11.82 7.42
C GLY A 311 -12.46 -11.63 6.19
N VAL A 312 -12.52 -10.43 5.63
CA VAL A 312 -11.62 -9.98 4.54
C VAL A 312 -11.01 -8.65 4.95
N HIS A 313 -9.68 -8.58 4.95
CA HIS A 313 -8.89 -7.46 5.43
C HIS A 313 -7.92 -7.02 4.33
N ALA A 314 -7.87 -5.73 4.02
CA ALA A 314 -6.93 -5.18 3.05
C ALA A 314 -6.40 -3.83 3.51
N THR A 315 -5.25 -3.43 2.97
CA THR A 315 -4.76 -2.06 3.15
C THR A 315 -5.49 -1.08 2.24
N GLY A 316 -5.38 0.21 2.55
CA GLY A 316 -5.86 1.29 1.70
C GLY A 316 -5.01 1.55 0.44
N SER A 317 -4.17 0.59 0.00
CA SER A 317 -3.38 0.73 -1.24
C SER A 317 -4.23 1.00 -2.47
N LEU A 318 -5.41 0.44 -2.48
CA LEU A 318 -6.48 0.71 -3.44
C LEU A 318 -7.76 1.00 -2.66
N ALA A 319 -8.52 2.01 -3.07
CA ALA A 319 -9.83 2.26 -2.49
C ALA A 319 -10.74 1.05 -2.67
N ASN A 320 -11.16 0.42 -1.59
CA ASN A 320 -12.00 -0.77 -1.59
C ASN A 320 -12.83 -0.84 -0.30
N PRO A 321 -13.93 -1.61 -0.26
CA PRO A 321 -14.78 -1.67 0.94
C PRO A 321 -14.15 -2.41 2.14
N ARG A 322 -12.91 -2.86 2.04
CA ARG A 322 -12.16 -3.61 3.07
C ARG A 322 -10.79 -2.98 3.38
N ASP A 323 -10.60 -1.69 3.05
CA ASP A 323 -9.39 -0.91 3.32
C ASP A 323 -9.31 -0.46 4.81
N VAL A 324 -9.24 -1.43 5.70
CA VAL A 324 -9.25 -1.23 7.15
C VAL A 324 -7.85 -1.06 7.75
N ILE A 325 -6.81 -1.22 6.94
CA ILE A 325 -5.41 -1.18 7.37
C ILE A 325 -4.71 0.02 6.72
N SER A 326 -4.11 0.91 7.54
CA SER A 326 -3.35 2.04 7.02
C SER A 326 -2.08 1.57 6.28
N GLY A 327 -1.87 2.09 5.07
CA GLY A 327 -0.63 1.92 4.32
C GLY A 327 0.37 3.08 4.51
N GLY A 328 -0.01 4.11 5.26
CA GLY A 328 0.83 5.29 5.51
C GLY A 328 2.20 4.95 6.09
N PRO A 329 2.28 4.17 7.18
CA PRO A 329 3.58 3.79 7.76
C PRO A 329 4.48 3.02 6.80
N ALA A 330 3.93 2.14 5.95
CA ALA A 330 4.71 1.44 4.93
C ALA A 330 5.34 2.41 3.92
N LEU A 331 4.59 3.40 3.44
CA LEU A 331 5.11 4.45 2.55
C LEU A 331 6.12 5.36 3.27
N ALA A 332 5.88 5.71 4.53
CA ALA A 332 6.77 6.55 5.32
C ALA A 332 8.18 5.93 5.44
N ARG A 333 8.26 4.60 5.63
CA ARG A 333 9.56 3.90 5.61
C ARG A 333 10.30 4.09 4.28
N GLY A 334 9.59 4.01 3.16
CA GLY A 334 10.19 4.22 1.83
C GLY A 334 10.60 5.66 1.58
N VAL A 335 9.85 6.64 2.05
CA VAL A 335 10.23 8.07 1.98
C VAL A 335 11.54 8.29 2.74
N ASN A 336 11.64 7.82 3.99
CA ASN A 336 12.85 7.97 4.79
C ASN A 336 14.06 7.27 4.17
N GLU A 337 13.89 6.06 3.60
CA GLU A 337 14.94 5.33 2.90
C GLU A 337 15.48 6.14 1.70
N LEU A 338 14.59 6.69 0.88
CA LEU A 338 15.00 7.45 -0.31
C LEU A 338 15.58 8.81 0.04
N PHE A 339 15.13 9.45 1.12
CA PHE A 339 15.72 10.71 1.58
C PHE A 339 17.18 10.52 1.95
N THR A 340 17.46 9.51 2.77
CA THR A 340 18.83 9.16 3.11
C THR A 340 19.64 8.77 1.87
N THR A 341 19.06 8.00 0.95
CA THR A 341 19.73 7.57 -0.29
C THR A 341 20.09 8.74 -1.21
N LEU A 342 19.23 9.76 -1.29
CA LEU A 342 19.38 10.93 -2.14
C LEU A 342 20.09 12.10 -1.44
N GLY A 343 20.38 11.99 -0.14
CA GLY A 343 20.99 13.05 0.65
C GLY A 343 20.09 14.27 0.82
N TRP A 344 18.79 14.04 1.02
CA TRP A 344 17.78 15.09 1.21
C TRP A 344 17.46 15.32 2.70
N ASP A 345 18.19 14.68 3.59
CA ASP A 345 18.06 14.77 5.07
C ASP A 345 18.37 16.18 5.61
#